data_3724f3c37093d97b183388637153f859
#
_entry.id   3724f3c37093d97b183388637153f859
#
_cell.length_a   1.000
_cell.length_b   1.000
_cell.length_c   1.000
_cell.angle_alpha   90.00
_cell.angle_beta   90.00
_cell.angle_gamma   90.00
#
_symmetry.space_group_name_H-M   'P 1'
#
loop_
_entity.id
_entity.type
_entity.pdbx_description
1 polymer ?
#
loop_
_entity_poly.entity_id
_entity_poly.type
_entity_poly.pdbx_seq_one_letter_code
_entity_poly.pdbx_strand_id
1 'polypeptide(L)'
;MSRQFAAQGLRSLSFVAFLCASTILGAAQSTDSFAFVLPSYLQGIGSNPLTSDDVFDIFHSKEPMAKSTTKVPMFFPASPPAVYPNEFRRIDGSRNAPGDLGRAGSVDLRNTTIGYADGSGTPGGATRKGAREISNLVNFQTAPIPNSVNVSGFVWNWGNIVDHDMVLTKVAQPADHFDIPIPLGDPVFDPNSRGGLFLTLNRSSALFVDGVRQQVNSNSAFLDGSVVYGSDKQREKEMRTLDGTGHLKTSDGNLMMFNVNGLPNQPPPDRGLDPGLFFLGGDERSNENLALSTMQNLLVREHNFWADFIKIGDPTLDDDGIYQRARAIVGAEIQSITYRDFIPILLGPNALTPYTGYNASVDPRVSLAFSTAGFRVGHTFLPPVLNRLDARNRSMGDVSLNEALFRPQLITKLGIEPYLRGLARQIPQEVDVSIVDGVRNFFTGVGTGFDLAALNIQRGRDHGLPSYNQVRIDYGLVPKATFAEVTSNLDFQSRLASAYSSPDDMDLWVGCLAEDHVNGGLVGETMFTIFKDQFERTRDGDRFWYESYLDAPTLALVQQQTLGAMIKRNTSIASEMQDEVFHVPTE
;
A
#
# COMPACT_ATOMS: atom_id res chain seq x y z
N MET A 1 -33.45 -29.80 48.90
CA MET A 1 -34.80 -29.30 48.68
C MET A 1 -34.73 -28.52 47.35
N SER A 2 -35.04 -29.16 46.30
CA SER A 2 -36.30 -29.44 45.60
C SER A 2 -36.87 -28.21 44.89
N ARG A 3 -36.77 -28.35 43.55
CA ARG A 3 -37.84 -28.31 42.52
C ARG A 3 -38.14 -26.93 41.97
N GLN A 4 -37.94 -26.69 40.65
CA GLN A 4 -38.74 -27.07 39.47
C GLN A 4 -39.97 -26.18 39.27
N PHE A 5 -40.06 -25.53 38.10
CA PHE A 5 -41.08 -25.66 37.05
C PHE A 5 -40.83 -24.55 36.02
N ALA A 6 -40.47 -24.77 34.80
CA ALA A 6 -41.17 -25.32 33.61
C ALA A 6 -42.25 -24.36 33.05
N ALA A 7 -42.03 -23.84 31.91
CA ALA A 7 -42.44 -24.19 30.55
C ALA A 7 -43.64 -23.39 29.96
N GLN A 8 -43.62 -23.28 28.65
CA GLN A 8 -44.69 -23.01 27.66
C GLN A 8 -44.78 -21.56 27.17
N GLY A 9 -44.91 -21.30 25.88
CA GLY A 9 -45.19 -22.09 24.68
C GLY A 9 -44.99 -21.24 23.43
N LEU A 10 -44.47 -21.78 22.45
CA LEU A 10 -45.02 -22.34 21.20
C LEU A 10 -46.17 -21.58 20.52
N ARG A 11 -45.95 -21.21 19.29
CA ARG A 11 -46.76 -21.44 18.07
C ARG A 11 -46.29 -20.43 17.01
N SER A 12 -46.22 -20.69 15.75
CA SER A 12 -46.36 -21.85 14.87
C SER A 12 -46.26 -21.40 13.44
N LEU A 13 -45.63 -22.21 12.58
CA LEU A 13 -46.15 -22.75 11.33
C LEU A 13 -46.29 -21.77 10.15
N SER A 14 -46.03 -22.07 8.91
CA SER A 14 -45.88 -23.36 8.23
C SER A 14 -45.55 -23.12 6.76
N PHE A 15 -44.77 -24.05 6.15
CA PHE A 15 -45.06 -24.80 4.92
C PHE A 15 -45.23 -24.00 3.60
N VAL A 16 -44.55 -24.39 2.52
CA VAL A 16 -44.88 -25.52 1.64
C VAL A 16 -43.67 -25.92 0.79
N ALA A 17 -43.29 -27.19 0.88
CA ALA A 17 -42.52 -27.90 -0.11
C ALA A 17 -43.48 -28.54 -1.12
N PHE A 18 -43.13 -28.64 -2.38
CA PHE A 18 -43.69 -29.63 -3.29
C PHE A 18 -42.64 -30.22 -4.21
N LEU A 19 -42.50 -31.53 -4.10
CA LEU A 19 -41.78 -32.47 -4.96
C LEU A 19 -42.67 -32.86 -6.17
N CYS A 20 -42.04 -33.23 -7.23
CA CYS A 20 -42.13 -34.47 -8.08
C CYS A 20 -41.87 -34.10 -9.53
N ALA A 21 -40.88 -34.58 -10.12
CA ALA A 21 -40.49 -35.88 -10.70
C ALA A 21 -41.12 -36.19 -12.07
N SER A 22 -40.19 -36.52 -12.98
CA SER A 22 -40.23 -37.44 -14.15
C SER A 22 -40.95 -36.92 -15.41
N THR A 23 -40.41 -36.96 -16.56
CA THR A 23 -39.84 -37.95 -17.48
C THR A 23 -39.71 -37.44 -18.90
N ILE A 24 -38.57 -37.67 -19.51
CA ILE A 24 -38.34 -38.21 -20.87
C ILE A 24 -38.49 -37.32 -22.12
N LEU A 25 -37.39 -37.28 -22.85
CA LEU A 25 -37.06 -37.17 -24.29
C LEU A 25 -37.46 -35.90 -25.07
N GLY A 26 -36.43 -35.34 -25.64
CA GLY A 26 -36.50 -34.46 -26.78
C GLY A 26 -35.16 -33.78 -27.05
N ALA A 27 -34.35 -34.36 -27.93
CA ALA A 27 -33.16 -33.72 -28.44
C ALA A 27 -33.53 -32.42 -29.17
N ALA A 28 -32.99 -31.32 -28.73
CA ALA A 28 -32.80 -30.14 -29.56
C ALA A 28 -31.56 -29.38 -29.03
N GLN A 29 -30.62 -29.21 -29.93
CA GLN A 29 -29.46 -28.37 -29.78
C GLN A 29 -29.89 -26.98 -29.31
N SER A 30 -29.44 -26.57 -28.13
CA SER A 30 -29.32 -25.14 -27.79
C SER A 30 -27.86 -24.89 -27.44
N THR A 31 -27.19 -24.25 -28.38
CA THR A 31 -25.95 -23.53 -28.15
C THR A 31 -26.25 -22.40 -27.18
N ASP A 32 -26.15 -22.63 -25.89
CA ASP A 32 -26.02 -21.56 -24.93
C ASP A 32 -24.58 -21.04 -25.04
N SER A 33 -24.44 -20.07 -25.94
CA SER A 33 -23.31 -19.16 -25.95
C SER A 33 -23.31 -18.42 -24.62
N PHE A 34 -22.35 -18.70 -23.77
CA PHE A 34 -21.99 -17.80 -22.70
C PHE A 34 -21.66 -16.45 -23.33
N ALA A 35 -22.54 -15.49 -23.20
CA ALA A 35 -22.31 -14.13 -23.61
C ALA A 35 -21.25 -13.54 -22.66
N PHE A 36 -20.01 -13.51 -23.12
CA PHE A 36 -18.98 -12.67 -22.53
C PHE A 36 -19.51 -11.23 -22.57
N VAL A 37 -19.78 -10.64 -21.42
CA VAL A 37 -20.00 -9.21 -21.31
C VAL A 37 -18.64 -8.55 -21.47
N LEU A 38 -18.31 -8.20 -22.71
CA LEU A 38 -17.18 -7.33 -23.00
C LEU A 38 -17.35 -6.03 -22.20
N PRO A 39 -16.26 -5.49 -21.62
CA PRO A 39 -16.29 -4.16 -21.04
C PRO A 39 -16.94 -3.15 -21.98
N SER A 40 -17.70 -2.21 -21.47
CA SER A 40 -18.58 -1.33 -22.25
C SER A 40 -17.93 -0.57 -23.41
N TYR A 41 -16.60 -0.42 -23.39
CA TYR A 41 -15.81 0.22 -24.45
C TYR A 41 -15.51 -0.71 -25.66
N LEU A 42 -15.72 -2.03 -25.51
CA LEU A 42 -15.57 -2.99 -26.62
C LEU A 42 -16.91 -3.35 -27.31
N GLN A 43 -18.04 -2.86 -26.82
CA GLN A 43 -19.39 -3.20 -27.35
C GLN A 43 -19.72 -2.61 -28.72
N GLY A 44 -18.78 -1.96 -29.39
CA GLY A 44 -18.97 -1.39 -30.74
C GLY A 44 -18.16 -2.09 -31.86
N ILE A 45 -17.40 -3.12 -31.53
CA ILE A 45 -16.51 -3.79 -32.49
C ILE A 45 -17.20 -5.06 -32.99
N GLY A 46 -17.41 -5.10 -34.28
CA GLY A 46 -18.08 -6.23 -34.93
C GLY A 46 -17.29 -7.56 -34.85
N SER A 47 -17.90 -8.66 -35.25
CA SER A 47 -17.47 -10.07 -35.10
C SER A 47 -16.17 -10.49 -35.82
N ASN A 48 -15.32 -9.55 -36.18
CA ASN A 48 -14.00 -9.87 -36.74
C ASN A 48 -12.92 -9.83 -35.63
N PRO A 49 -11.89 -10.68 -35.69
CA PRO A 49 -10.79 -10.60 -34.73
C PRO A 49 -10.14 -9.20 -34.80
N LEU A 50 -9.91 -8.61 -33.65
CA LEU A 50 -9.25 -7.30 -33.51
C LEU A 50 -7.89 -7.32 -34.20
N THR A 51 -7.62 -6.33 -35.02
CA THR A 51 -6.31 -6.12 -35.63
C THR A 51 -5.43 -5.29 -34.66
N SER A 52 -4.12 -5.26 -34.92
CA SER A 52 -3.19 -4.39 -34.15
C SER A 52 -3.61 -2.92 -34.17
N ASP A 53 -4.27 -2.48 -35.24
CA ASP A 53 -4.72 -1.11 -35.41
C ASP A 53 -5.97 -0.83 -34.54
N ASP A 54 -6.89 -1.80 -34.42
CA ASP A 54 -8.09 -1.69 -33.57
C ASP A 54 -7.71 -1.56 -32.09
N VAL A 55 -6.68 -2.26 -31.65
CA VAL A 55 -6.20 -2.19 -30.26
C VAL A 55 -5.45 -0.89 -30.01
N PHE A 56 -4.69 -0.40 -30.98
CA PHE A 56 -4.02 0.91 -30.89
C PHE A 56 -5.03 2.06 -30.75
N ASP A 57 -6.14 2.01 -31.51
CA ASP A 57 -7.21 3.01 -31.47
C ASP A 57 -7.98 2.99 -30.13
N ILE A 58 -8.09 1.83 -29.47
CA ILE A 58 -8.67 1.71 -28.11
C ILE A 58 -7.84 2.51 -27.09
N PHE A 59 -6.52 2.53 -27.24
CA PHE A 59 -5.62 3.24 -26.29
C PHE A 59 -5.44 4.73 -26.60
N HIS A 60 -5.73 5.19 -27.81
CA HIS A 60 -5.38 6.54 -28.29
C HIS A 60 -6.55 7.38 -28.79
N SER A 61 -7.80 6.94 -28.54
CA SER A 61 -8.96 7.67 -29.04
C SER A 61 -9.12 9.02 -28.36
N LYS A 62 -8.58 10.10 -28.96
CA LYS A 62 -9.22 11.41 -29.12
C LYS A 62 -8.35 12.54 -29.67
N GLU A 63 -7.32 12.26 -30.47
CA GLU A 63 -6.78 13.31 -31.37
C GLU A 63 -6.31 12.67 -32.69
N PRO A 64 -6.50 13.27 -33.84
CA PRO A 64 -6.03 12.70 -35.12
C PRO A 64 -4.52 12.89 -35.22
N MET A 65 -3.75 11.91 -34.75
CA MET A 65 -2.33 11.83 -35.08
C MET A 65 -2.16 11.44 -36.55
N ALA A 66 -1.28 12.17 -37.24
CA ALA A 66 -0.86 11.86 -38.60
C ALA A 66 -0.47 10.38 -38.71
N LYS A 67 -1.05 9.69 -39.69
CA LYS A 67 -0.82 8.27 -39.98
C LYS A 67 0.68 7.99 -40.12
N SER A 68 1.31 7.55 -39.05
CA SER A 68 2.62 6.89 -39.15
C SER A 68 2.37 5.48 -39.65
N THR A 69 2.89 5.17 -40.83
CA THR A 69 2.75 3.86 -41.48
C THR A 69 3.69 2.81 -40.91
N THR A 70 4.31 3.02 -39.80
CA THR A 70 5.09 2.01 -39.09
C THR A 70 4.16 1.20 -38.19
N LYS A 71 3.71 0.06 -38.65
CA LYS A 71 3.07 -0.97 -37.85
C LYS A 71 4.05 -1.36 -36.74
N VAL A 72 3.80 -0.91 -35.52
CA VAL A 72 4.48 -1.45 -34.34
C VAL A 72 3.82 -2.80 -34.07
N PRO A 73 4.51 -3.93 -34.28
CA PRO A 73 3.95 -5.21 -33.88
C PRO A 73 3.82 -5.20 -32.36
N MET A 74 2.61 -5.24 -31.84
CA MET A 74 2.39 -5.54 -30.43
C MET A 74 2.66 -7.03 -30.21
N PHE A 75 3.92 -7.39 -30.20
CA PHE A 75 4.36 -8.67 -29.72
C PHE A 75 4.77 -8.50 -28.27
N PHE A 76 3.97 -9.05 -27.37
CA PHE A 76 4.53 -9.48 -26.11
C PHE A 76 5.66 -10.44 -26.43
N PRO A 77 6.84 -10.30 -25.82
CA PRO A 77 7.92 -11.19 -26.12
C PRO A 77 7.43 -12.63 -25.89
N ALA A 78 7.54 -13.44 -26.92
CA ALA A 78 7.34 -14.89 -26.78
C ALA A 78 8.34 -15.50 -25.79
N SER A 79 9.27 -14.69 -25.31
CA SER A 79 10.31 -15.03 -24.34
C SER A 79 10.58 -13.82 -23.43
N PRO A 80 10.93 -14.02 -22.17
CA PRO A 80 11.47 -12.97 -21.33
C PRO A 80 12.63 -12.24 -22.01
N PRO A 81 12.90 -10.99 -21.63
CA PRO A 81 13.86 -10.12 -22.29
C PRO A 81 15.26 -10.72 -22.43
N ALA A 82 16.02 -10.20 -23.38
CA ALA A 82 17.32 -10.70 -23.77
C ALA A 82 18.37 -10.85 -22.64
N VAL A 83 18.19 -10.12 -21.54
CA VAL A 83 19.09 -10.20 -20.37
C VAL A 83 18.81 -11.43 -19.50
N TYR A 84 17.52 -11.84 -19.40
CA TYR A 84 17.09 -13.02 -18.64
C TYR A 84 16.03 -13.80 -19.44
N PRO A 85 16.41 -14.38 -20.57
CA PRO A 85 15.46 -15.08 -21.44
C PRO A 85 14.82 -16.25 -20.70
N ASN A 86 13.49 -16.37 -20.78
CA ASN A 86 12.67 -17.43 -20.17
C ASN A 86 12.63 -17.45 -18.64
N GLU A 87 12.88 -16.33 -17.96
CA GLU A 87 12.74 -16.24 -16.52
C GLU A 87 11.77 -15.14 -16.10
N PHE A 88 10.81 -15.48 -15.24
CA PHE A 88 9.95 -14.55 -14.54
C PHE A 88 10.41 -14.40 -13.08
N ARG A 89 10.16 -13.21 -12.53
CA ARG A 89 10.38 -12.91 -11.11
C ARG A 89 9.64 -13.93 -10.24
N ARG A 90 10.33 -14.52 -9.26
CA ARG A 90 9.68 -15.41 -8.28
C ARG A 90 8.79 -14.62 -7.36
N ILE A 91 7.70 -15.27 -6.89
CA ILE A 91 6.69 -14.63 -6.05
C ILE A 91 7.27 -14.15 -4.70
N ASP A 92 8.29 -14.83 -4.20
CA ASP A 92 8.95 -14.51 -2.94
C ASP A 92 10.18 -13.58 -3.10
N GLY A 93 10.44 -13.08 -4.31
CA GLY A 93 11.61 -12.24 -4.62
C GLY A 93 12.95 -13.00 -4.63
N SER A 94 12.97 -14.33 -4.42
CA SER A 94 14.20 -15.12 -4.47
C SER A 94 14.82 -15.16 -5.87
N ARG A 95 16.12 -15.42 -5.94
CA ARG A 95 16.93 -15.39 -7.17
C ARG A 95 16.93 -14.05 -7.91
N ASN A 96 16.58 -12.98 -7.24
CA ASN A 96 16.68 -11.62 -7.80
C ASN A 96 18.06 -11.02 -7.52
N ALA A 97 18.45 -10.91 -6.28
CA ALA A 97 19.77 -10.45 -5.88
C ALA A 97 20.66 -11.62 -5.41
N PRO A 98 22.01 -11.48 -5.45
CA PRO A 98 22.93 -12.48 -4.93
C PRO A 98 22.63 -12.85 -3.48
N GLY A 99 22.72 -14.14 -3.15
CA GLY A 99 22.44 -14.63 -1.79
C GLY A 99 20.97 -14.49 -1.36
N ASP A 100 20.06 -14.31 -2.32
CA ASP A 100 18.63 -14.09 -2.07
C ASP A 100 18.35 -12.88 -1.17
N LEU A 101 19.23 -11.85 -1.20
CA LEU A 101 19.00 -10.59 -0.50
C LEU A 101 17.69 -9.94 -0.96
N GLY A 102 16.88 -9.50 -0.01
CA GLY A 102 15.60 -8.85 -0.30
C GLY A 102 14.44 -9.81 -0.60
N ARG A 103 14.64 -11.14 -0.55
CA ARG A 103 13.51 -12.08 -0.63
C ARG A 103 12.60 -11.95 0.59
N ALA A 104 11.35 -12.35 0.48
CA ALA A 104 10.42 -12.46 1.60
C ALA A 104 11.02 -13.32 2.73
N GLY A 105 10.95 -12.83 3.95
CA GLY A 105 11.58 -13.44 5.13
C GLY A 105 13.05 -13.06 5.35
N SER A 106 13.62 -12.17 4.54
CA SER A 106 14.95 -11.59 4.82
C SER A 106 14.88 -10.61 5.98
N VAL A 107 16.00 -10.46 6.71
CA VAL A 107 16.12 -9.36 7.68
C VAL A 107 16.27 -8.02 6.97
N ASP A 108 15.71 -6.98 7.55
CA ASP A 108 15.90 -5.60 7.09
C ASP A 108 17.38 -5.21 7.14
N LEU A 109 17.78 -4.31 6.26
CA LEU A 109 19.13 -3.77 6.25
C LEU A 109 19.29 -2.77 7.40
N ARG A 110 20.19 -3.07 8.34
CA ARG A 110 20.63 -2.13 9.36
C ARG A 110 21.88 -1.40 8.88
N ASN A 111 21.68 -0.27 8.23
CA ASN A 111 22.74 0.62 7.75
C ASN A 111 22.95 1.84 8.68
N THR A 112 22.43 1.76 9.90
CA THR A 112 22.58 2.76 10.94
C THR A 112 23.17 2.15 12.21
N THR A 113 23.72 2.99 13.08
CA THR A 113 24.16 2.63 14.43
C THR A 113 23.05 1.89 15.20
N ILE A 114 23.44 0.93 16.03
CA ILE A 114 22.50 0.17 16.86
C ILE A 114 22.00 1.05 18.02
N GLY A 115 20.69 1.30 18.04
CA GLY A 115 20.04 2.12 19.07
C GLY A 115 19.39 1.32 20.21
N TYR A 116 19.65 0.00 20.30
CA TYR A 116 19.22 -0.80 21.46
C TYR A 116 19.98 -0.37 22.71
N ALA A 117 19.27 -0.32 23.86
CA ALA A 117 19.86 0.13 25.13
C ALA A 117 21.02 -0.74 25.62
N ASP A 118 21.00 -2.02 25.28
CA ASP A 118 22.03 -3.01 25.60
C ASP A 118 22.95 -3.34 24.41
N GLY A 119 22.79 -2.63 23.29
CA GLY A 119 23.51 -2.91 22.05
C GLY A 119 23.03 -4.17 21.30
N SER A 120 22.03 -4.88 21.78
CA SER A 120 21.61 -6.18 21.24
C SER A 120 20.12 -6.34 20.96
N GLY A 121 19.22 -5.95 21.87
CA GLY A 121 17.79 -6.20 21.68
C GLY A 121 16.85 -5.53 22.67
N THR A 122 17.37 -4.93 23.74
CA THR A 122 16.54 -4.16 24.67
C THR A 122 16.10 -2.85 24.00
N PRO A 123 14.79 -2.54 23.96
CA PRO A 123 14.31 -1.31 23.32
C PRO A 123 15.03 -0.05 23.78
N GLY A 124 15.25 0.87 22.85
CA GLY A 124 15.89 2.16 23.13
C GLY A 124 14.94 3.17 23.78
N GLY A 125 15.44 4.38 24.07
CA GLY A 125 14.64 5.53 24.47
C GLY A 125 14.17 5.53 25.93
N ALA A 126 14.74 4.74 26.82
CA ALA A 126 14.36 4.67 28.24
C ALA A 126 14.50 6.00 29.00
N THR A 127 15.39 6.88 28.54
CA THR A 127 15.61 8.22 29.12
C THR A 127 14.73 9.31 28.52
N ARG A 128 13.97 8.99 27.47
CA ARG A 128 13.07 9.93 26.78
C ARG A 128 11.67 9.88 27.41
N LYS A 129 10.89 10.92 27.16
CA LYS A 129 9.45 10.91 27.49
C LYS A 129 8.74 9.72 26.85
N GLY A 130 7.61 9.31 27.43
CA GLY A 130 6.75 8.26 26.90
C GLY A 130 6.24 8.61 25.49
N ALA A 131 6.07 7.61 24.63
CA ALA A 131 5.66 7.86 23.25
C ALA A 131 4.29 8.56 23.14
N ARG A 132 3.32 8.22 24.00
CA ARG A 132 2.02 8.94 24.07
C ARG A 132 2.17 10.36 24.59
N GLU A 133 3.07 10.60 25.55
CA GLU A 133 3.35 11.96 26.02
C GLU A 133 3.93 12.82 24.90
N ILE A 134 4.88 12.30 24.13
CA ILE A 134 5.45 13.00 22.96
C ILE A 134 4.37 13.26 21.91
N SER A 135 3.52 12.27 21.60
CA SER A 135 2.38 12.47 20.70
C SER A 135 1.49 13.63 21.13
N ASN A 136 1.20 13.74 22.41
CA ASN A 136 0.38 14.82 22.95
C ASN A 136 1.08 16.19 22.89
N LEU A 137 2.40 16.25 23.02
CA LEU A 137 3.17 17.48 23.03
C LEU A 137 3.52 17.96 21.60
N VAL A 138 3.74 17.05 20.66
CA VAL A 138 4.28 17.36 19.33
C VAL A 138 3.27 17.14 18.22
N ASN A 139 2.56 16.01 18.21
CA ASN A 139 1.81 15.56 17.04
C ASN A 139 0.33 15.98 17.02
N PHE A 140 -0.11 16.82 17.97
CA PHE A 140 -1.49 17.31 17.98
C PHE A 140 -1.75 18.32 16.86
N GLN A 141 -2.97 18.32 16.35
CA GLN A 141 -3.48 19.41 15.50
C GLN A 141 -4.90 19.79 15.96
N THR A 142 -5.23 21.06 15.82
CA THR A 142 -6.53 21.61 16.25
C THR A 142 -7.49 21.83 15.08
N ALA A 143 -6.98 21.82 13.86
CA ALA A 143 -7.74 21.96 12.62
C ALA A 143 -7.00 21.25 11.48
N PRO A 144 -7.68 20.87 10.39
CA PRO A 144 -7.02 20.36 9.19
C PRO A 144 -5.99 21.33 8.63
N ILE A 145 -4.83 20.81 8.23
CA ILE A 145 -3.73 21.56 7.62
C ILE A 145 -3.56 21.02 6.18
N PRO A 146 -4.30 21.58 5.20
CA PRO A 146 -4.22 21.09 3.83
C PRO A 146 -2.81 21.28 3.24
N ASN A 147 -2.38 20.31 2.41
CA ASN A 147 -1.11 20.36 1.73
C ASN A 147 -0.97 21.62 0.88
N SER A 148 0.17 22.29 1.00
CA SER A 148 0.43 23.62 0.41
C SER A 148 0.69 23.60 -1.11
N VAL A 149 1.05 22.43 -1.68
CA VAL A 149 1.38 22.27 -3.11
C VAL A 149 0.27 21.59 -3.92
N ASN A 150 -0.95 21.52 -3.38
CA ASN A 150 -2.15 20.98 -4.04
C ASN A 150 -2.01 19.56 -4.58
N VAL A 151 -1.20 18.71 -3.96
CA VAL A 151 -1.21 17.29 -4.30
C VAL A 151 -2.56 16.67 -3.97
N SER A 152 -2.94 15.64 -4.70
CA SER A 152 -4.21 14.95 -4.48
C SER A 152 -4.07 13.81 -3.46
N GLY A 153 -5.19 13.25 -3.03
CA GLY A 153 -5.24 12.06 -2.18
C GLY A 153 -4.54 10.84 -2.78
N PHE A 154 -4.29 10.82 -4.08
CA PHE A 154 -3.52 9.73 -4.69
C PHE A 154 -2.06 9.70 -4.24
N VAL A 155 -1.47 10.81 -3.80
CA VAL A 155 -0.08 10.80 -3.33
C VAL A 155 0.08 9.92 -2.08
N TRP A 156 -0.71 10.13 -1.04
CA TRP A 156 -0.62 9.29 0.15
C TRP A 156 -1.09 7.86 -0.11
N ASN A 157 -2.10 7.70 -0.97
CA ASN A 157 -2.65 6.39 -1.28
C ASN A 157 -1.69 5.53 -2.13
N TRP A 158 -0.97 6.15 -3.09
CA TRP A 158 0.09 5.47 -3.83
C TRP A 158 1.28 5.13 -2.94
N GLY A 159 1.65 6.03 -2.01
CA GLY A 159 2.63 5.74 -0.97
C GLY A 159 2.25 4.52 -0.14
N ASN A 160 0.98 4.37 0.18
CA ASN A 160 0.45 3.18 0.88
C ASN A 160 0.60 1.90 0.02
N ILE A 161 0.37 1.97 -1.30
CA ILE A 161 0.64 0.85 -2.23
C ILE A 161 2.11 0.48 -2.22
N VAL A 162 3.01 1.45 -2.32
CA VAL A 162 4.48 1.22 -2.32
C VAL A 162 4.95 0.61 -1.00
N ASP A 163 4.45 1.11 0.16
CA ASP A 163 4.76 0.53 1.48
C ASP A 163 4.32 -0.94 1.55
N HIS A 164 3.09 -1.22 1.15
CA HIS A 164 2.52 -2.56 1.23
C HIS A 164 3.13 -3.52 0.19
N ASP A 165 3.74 -2.99 -0.85
CA ASP A 165 4.49 -3.79 -1.82
C ASP A 165 5.82 -4.28 -1.24
N MET A 166 6.56 -3.38 -0.58
CA MET A 166 7.95 -3.60 -0.18
C MET A 166 8.14 -4.01 1.29
N VAL A 167 7.23 -3.67 2.19
CA VAL A 167 7.43 -3.77 3.64
C VAL A 167 6.29 -4.49 4.34
N LEU A 168 6.61 -5.53 5.10
CA LEU A 168 5.70 -6.14 6.08
C LEU A 168 6.48 -6.73 7.24
N THR A 169 6.52 -6.03 8.37
CA THR A 169 7.10 -6.57 9.61
C THR A 169 6.00 -7.08 10.53
N LYS A 170 5.90 -8.41 10.68
CA LYS A 170 4.90 -9.05 11.54
C LYS A 170 5.22 -8.86 13.02
N VAL A 171 4.20 -8.99 13.86
CA VAL A 171 4.39 -9.00 15.31
C VAL A 171 4.95 -10.34 15.79
N ALA A 172 5.68 -10.33 16.90
CA ALA A 172 6.25 -11.52 17.51
C ALA A 172 5.17 -12.53 17.93
N GLN A 173 5.46 -13.80 17.73
CA GLN A 173 4.66 -14.91 18.23
C GLN A 173 5.57 -15.90 18.97
N PRO A 174 5.34 -16.16 20.26
CA PRO A 174 4.30 -15.57 21.11
C PRO A 174 4.45 -14.08 21.31
N ALA A 175 3.40 -13.41 21.80
CA ALA A 175 3.40 -11.96 22.02
C ALA A 175 4.57 -11.53 22.94
N ASP A 176 5.27 -10.50 22.53
CA ASP A 176 6.38 -9.85 23.27
C ASP A 176 5.98 -8.36 23.43
N HIS A 177 5.57 -7.98 24.62
CA HIS A 177 4.96 -6.67 24.87
C HIS A 177 6.00 -5.58 25.12
N PHE A 178 5.80 -4.45 24.45
CA PHE A 178 6.48 -3.18 24.72
C PHE A 178 5.45 -2.05 24.71
N ASP A 179 4.48 -2.19 25.61
CA ASP A 179 3.29 -1.35 25.68
C ASP A 179 3.64 0.13 25.93
N ILE A 180 2.78 1.02 25.44
CA ILE A 180 2.97 2.47 25.51
C ILE A 180 2.24 2.99 26.77
N PRO A 181 2.95 3.51 27.79
CA PRO A 181 2.30 4.10 28.95
C PRO A 181 1.42 5.30 28.56
N ILE A 182 0.22 5.34 29.09
CA ILE A 182 -0.70 6.47 28.97
C ILE A 182 -0.42 7.44 30.13
N PRO A 183 -0.13 8.73 29.84
CA PRO A 183 0.05 9.73 30.90
C PRO A 183 -1.17 9.86 31.81
N LEU A 184 -0.95 10.06 33.10
CA LEU A 184 -2.01 10.32 34.07
C LEU A 184 -2.82 11.54 33.62
N GLY A 185 -4.13 11.39 33.49
CA GLY A 185 -5.01 12.47 33.03
C GLY A 185 -4.95 12.73 31.52
N ASP A 186 -4.48 11.78 30.73
CA ASP A 186 -4.58 11.86 29.26
C ASP A 186 -6.02 12.16 28.85
N PRO A 187 -6.27 13.23 28.06
CA PRO A 187 -7.63 13.71 27.82
C PRO A 187 -8.51 12.71 27.05
N VAL A 188 -7.90 11.74 26.36
CA VAL A 188 -8.62 10.74 25.57
C VAL A 188 -8.62 9.39 26.25
N PHE A 189 -7.46 8.87 26.62
CA PHE A 189 -7.32 7.50 27.11
C PHE A 189 -7.40 7.36 28.64
N ASP A 190 -7.19 8.46 29.40
CA ASP A 190 -7.33 8.48 30.87
C ASP A 190 -8.01 9.76 31.38
N PRO A 191 -9.20 10.13 30.89
CA PRO A 191 -9.87 11.39 31.22
C PRO A 191 -10.26 11.49 32.72
N ASN A 192 -10.28 10.36 33.41
CA ASN A 192 -10.62 10.28 34.83
C ASN A 192 -9.40 10.13 35.74
N SER A 193 -8.19 10.31 35.25
CA SER A 193 -6.93 10.24 35.99
C SER A 193 -6.79 8.96 36.83
N ARG A 194 -7.09 7.82 36.25
CA ARG A 194 -6.96 6.50 36.91
C ARG A 194 -5.50 6.09 37.06
N GLY A 195 -4.67 6.42 36.06
CA GLY A 195 -3.27 6.01 35.98
C GLY A 195 -3.07 4.52 35.71
N GLY A 196 -1.83 4.15 35.42
CA GLY A 196 -1.45 2.73 35.17
C GLY A 196 -2.06 2.11 33.91
N LEU A 197 -2.51 2.93 32.94
CA LEU A 197 -3.07 2.47 31.67
C LEU A 197 -2.00 2.44 30.59
N PHE A 198 -2.19 1.57 29.60
CA PHE A 198 -1.27 1.39 28.47
C PHE A 198 -2.04 1.22 27.16
N LEU A 199 -1.46 1.67 26.05
CA LEU A 199 -1.83 1.22 24.70
C LEU A 199 -0.95 0.02 24.35
N THR A 200 -1.58 -1.06 23.92
CA THR A 200 -0.87 -2.31 23.64
C THR A 200 0.03 -2.19 22.42
N LEU A 201 1.28 -2.57 22.53
CA LEU A 201 2.22 -2.76 21.44
C LEU A 201 2.95 -4.10 21.60
N ASN A 202 2.69 -5.02 20.69
CA ASN A 202 3.55 -6.19 20.51
C ASN A 202 4.81 -5.79 19.74
N ARG A 203 5.97 -6.23 20.22
CA ARG A 203 7.23 -6.08 19.50
C ARG A 203 7.17 -6.82 18.15
N SER A 204 7.99 -6.37 17.23
CA SER A 204 8.07 -7.01 15.91
C SER A 204 8.77 -8.36 15.98
N SER A 205 8.38 -9.27 15.08
CA SER A 205 9.11 -10.51 14.81
C SER A 205 10.55 -10.19 14.42
N ALA A 206 11.50 -10.97 14.92
CA ALA A 206 12.91 -10.70 14.70
C ALA A 206 13.74 -12.00 14.75
N LEU A 207 14.92 -11.94 14.14
CA LEU A 207 15.99 -12.92 14.25
C LEU A 207 17.20 -12.27 14.95
N PHE A 208 17.98 -13.07 15.67
CA PHE A 208 19.26 -12.60 16.18
C PHE A 208 20.34 -12.94 15.15
N VAL A 209 20.96 -11.91 14.60
CA VAL A 209 22.10 -12.04 13.68
C VAL A 209 23.29 -11.38 14.34
N ASP A 210 24.39 -12.11 14.51
CA ASP A 210 25.59 -11.69 15.23
C ASP A 210 25.29 -11.08 16.61
N GLY A 211 24.32 -11.69 17.32
CA GLY A 211 23.90 -11.27 18.67
C GLY A 211 23.00 -10.02 18.70
N VAL A 212 22.64 -9.46 17.57
CA VAL A 212 21.75 -8.28 17.47
C VAL A 212 20.39 -8.67 16.92
N ARG A 213 19.33 -8.19 17.55
CA ARG A 213 17.93 -8.36 17.13
C ARG A 213 17.71 -7.62 15.80
N GLN A 214 17.36 -8.34 14.74
CA GLN A 214 17.06 -7.80 13.41
C GLN A 214 15.62 -8.10 13.03
N GLN A 215 14.90 -7.11 12.53
CA GLN A 215 13.54 -7.27 12.06
C GLN A 215 13.50 -8.06 10.77
N VAL A 216 12.39 -8.79 10.55
CA VAL A 216 12.20 -9.62 9.37
C VAL A 216 11.12 -9.01 8.50
N ASN A 217 11.47 -8.72 7.25
CA ASN A 217 10.50 -8.32 6.25
C ASN A 217 9.81 -9.56 5.67
N SER A 218 8.50 -9.66 5.84
CA SER A 218 7.69 -10.79 5.32
C SER A 218 7.31 -10.63 3.86
N ASN A 219 7.42 -9.41 3.30
CA ASN A 219 7.28 -9.15 1.86
C ASN A 219 8.64 -9.24 1.14
N SER A 220 8.58 -9.34 -0.18
CA SER A 220 9.73 -9.05 -1.04
C SER A 220 10.15 -7.58 -0.85
N ALA A 221 11.44 -7.30 -0.82
CA ALA A 221 11.96 -5.93 -0.71
C ALA A 221 11.96 -5.17 -2.05
N PHE A 222 11.53 -5.82 -3.11
CA PHE A 222 11.44 -5.25 -4.45
C PHE A 222 10.07 -4.63 -4.68
N LEU A 223 10.02 -3.63 -5.54
CA LEU A 223 8.77 -3.07 -6.03
C LEU A 223 8.27 -3.98 -7.16
N ASP A 224 7.56 -5.05 -6.81
CA ASP A 224 7.32 -6.19 -7.70
C ASP A 224 5.85 -6.63 -7.81
N GLY A 225 4.95 -5.83 -7.25
CA GLY A 225 3.52 -6.12 -7.21
C GLY A 225 3.12 -7.07 -6.07
N SER A 226 3.98 -7.27 -5.06
CA SER A 226 3.63 -8.08 -3.87
C SER A 226 2.32 -7.64 -3.22
N VAL A 227 2.00 -6.35 -3.26
CA VAL A 227 0.72 -5.78 -2.79
C VAL A 227 -0.49 -6.38 -3.51
N VAL A 228 -0.31 -6.84 -4.76
CA VAL A 228 -1.35 -7.46 -5.61
C VAL A 228 -1.29 -8.98 -5.53
N TYR A 229 -0.08 -9.56 -5.60
CA TYR A 229 0.13 -10.99 -5.86
C TYR A 229 0.54 -11.79 -4.61
N GLY A 230 0.96 -11.11 -3.54
CA GLY A 230 1.56 -11.71 -2.36
C GLY A 230 3.04 -12.02 -2.54
N SER A 231 3.65 -12.49 -1.44
CA SER A 231 5.05 -12.91 -1.40
C SER A 231 5.20 -14.39 -1.05
N ASP A 232 4.14 -15.19 -1.21
CA ASP A 232 4.16 -16.65 -1.01
C ASP A 232 3.25 -17.37 -2.00
N LYS A 233 3.63 -18.62 -2.30
CA LYS A 233 2.95 -19.46 -3.29
C LYS A 233 1.53 -19.86 -2.91
N GLN A 234 1.20 -19.94 -1.62
CA GLN A 234 -0.12 -20.35 -1.17
C GLN A 234 -1.12 -19.24 -1.47
N ARG A 235 -0.76 -17.99 -1.14
CA ARG A 235 -1.57 -16.80 -1.42
C ARG A 235 -1.70 -16.56 -2.91
N GLU A 236 -0.59 -16.62 -3.67
CA GLU A 236 -0.60 -16.52 -5.13
C GLU A 236 -1.59 -17.51 -5.76
N LYS A 237 -1.48 -18.79 -5.40
CA LYS A 237 -2.35 -19.85 -5.92
C LYS A 237 -3.82 -19.63 -5.55
N GLU A 238 -4.09 -19.18 -4.32
CA GLU A 238 -5.45 -18.93 -3.85
C GLU A 238 -6.13 -17.82 -4.64
N MET A 239 -5.39 -16.78 -5.02
CA MET A 239 -5.94 -15.64 -5.74
C MET A 239 -6.14 -15.89 -7.24
N ARG A 240 -5.50 -16.89 -7.85
CA ARG A 240 -5.62 -17.20 -9.29
C ARG A 240 -6.86 -18.02 -9.60
N THR A 241 -7.47 -17.80 -10.76
CA THR A 241 -8.60 -18.62 -11.27
C THR A 241 -8.15 -20.02 -11.66
N LEU A 242 -6.96 -20.16 -12.25
CA LEU A 242 -6.36 -21.40 -12.75
C LEU A 242 -7.26 -22.12 -13.78
N ASP A 243 -7.95 -21.37 -14.62
CA ASP A 243 -8.94 -21.85 -15.60
C ASP A 243 -8.49 -21.65 -17.08
N GLY A 244 -7.24 -21.28 -17.29
CA GLY A 244 -6.66 -21.03 -18.60
C GLY A 244 -6.75 -19.57 -19.06
N THR A 245 -7.26 -18.67 -18.21
CA THR A 245 -7.33 -17.23 -18.49
C THR A 245 -6.13 -16.44 -17.96
N GLY A 246 -5.40 -16.99 -17.00
CA GLY A 246 -4.37 -16.28 -16.27
C GLY A 246 -4.88 -15.22 -15.28
N HIS A 247 -6.19 -15.15 -15.05
CA HIS A 247 -6.82 -14.12 -14.22
C HIS A 247 -6.57 -14.31 -12.72
N LEU A 248 -6.65 -13.20 -12.01
CA LEU A 248 -6.94 -13.17 -10.59
C LEU A 248 -8.45 -13.28 -10.36
N LYS A 249 -8.85 -14.03 -9.31
CA LYS A 249 -10.26 -14.18 -8.91
C LYS A 249 -10.86 -12.84 -8.49
N THR A 250 -12.09 -12.63 -8.90
CA THR A 250 -12.90 -11.49 -8.46
C THR A 250 -14.22 -11.94 -7.84
N SER A 251 -14.81 -11.08 -7.03
CA SER A 251 -16.17 -11.21 -6.51
C SER A 251 -17.13 -10.31 -7.30
N ASP A 252 -18.41 -10.29 -6.90
CA ASP A 252 -19.44 -9.47 -7.52
C ASP A 252 -19.02 -7.99 -7.62
N GLY A 253 -19.33 -7.36 -8.74
CA GLY A 253 -18.92 -5.99 -9.03
C GLY A 253 -17.46 -5.85 -9.50
N ASN A 254 -16.83 -6.95 -9.93
CA ASN A 254 -15.42 -7.00 -10.33
C ASN A 254 -14.49 -6.47 -9.22
N LEU A 255 -14.77 -6.90 -7.99
CA LEU A 255 -13.98 -6.59 -6.79
C LEU A 255 -13.05 -7.75 -6.45
N MET A 256 -12.02 -7.52 -5.63
CA MET A 256 -11.18 -8.58 -5.09
C MET A 256 -12.03 -9.70 -4.49
N MET A 257 -11.53 -10.94 -4.56
CA MET A 257 -12.15 -12.07 -3.89
C MET A 257 -12.15 -11.87 -2.37
N PHE A 258 -13.08 -12.52 -1.68
CA PHE A 258 -13.11 -12.57 -0.23
C PHE A 258 -12.22 -13.68 0.32
N ASN A 259 -11.70 -13.49 1.54
CA ASN A 259 -10.83 -14.43 2.24
C ASN A 259 -11.60 -15.60 2.87
N VAL A 260 -12.36 -16.31 2.06
CA VAL A 260 -13.24 -17.42 2.53
C VAL A 260 -12.45 -18.63 3.06
N ASN A 261 -11.19 -18.79 2.68
CA ASN A 261 -10.34 -19.88 3.13
C ASN A 261 -9.45 -19.52 4.34
N GLY A 262 -9.61 -18.33 4.89
CA GLY A 262 -8.99 -17.89 6.14
C GLY A 262 -7.46 -17.79 6.07
N LEU A 263 -6.90 -17.39 4.91
CA LEU A 263 -5.47 -17.06 4.86
C LEU A 263 -5.15 -15.90 5.81
N PRO A 264 -3.90 -15.77 6.28
CA PRO A 264 -3.50 -14.65 7.13
C PRO A 264 -3.94 -13.32 6.52
N ASN A 265 -4.68 -12.53 7.29
CA ASN A 265 -5.18 -11.24 6.91
C ASN A 265 -5.24 -10.37 8.17
N GLN A 266 -4.94 -9.09 8.05
CA GLN A 266 -5.19 -8.15 9.13
C GLN A 266 -6.56 -7.54 8.92
N PRO A 267 -7.59 -7.92 9.64
CA PRO A 267 -8.19 -7.09 10.65
C PRO A 267 -7.65 -7.47 12.03
N PRO A 268 -7.83 -6.62 13.04
CA PRO A 268 -7.46 -6.98 14.40
C PRO A 268 -8.13 -8.31 14.77
N PRO A 269 -7.36 -9.35 15.11
CA PRO A 269 -7.92 -10.68 15.39
C PRO A 269 -8.81 -10.73 16.64
N ASP A 270 -8.77 -9.70 17.46
CA ASP A 270 -9.53 -9.56 18.71
C ASP A 270 -11.00 -9.16 18.52
N ARG A 271 -11.43 -8.84 17.30
CA ARG A 271 -12.83 -8.46 17.03
C ARG A 271 -13.74 -9.63 16.71
N GLY A 272 -13.25 -10.87 16.64
CA GLY A 272 -14.05 -12.05 16.32
C GLY A 272 -14.80 -11.94 14.98
N LEU A 273 -14.28 -11.16 14.04
CA LEU A 273 -14.88 -10.95 12.73
C LEU A 273 -14.58 -12.13 11.82
N ASP A 274 -15.58 -12.55 11.04
CA ASP A 274 -15.42 -13.58 10.03
C ASP A 274 -14.41 -13.13 8.95
N PRO A 275 -13.30 -13.85 8.74
CA PRO A 275 -12.35 -13.54 7.67
C PRO A 275 -13.00 -13.46 6.29
N GLY A 276 -14.05 -14.23 6.04
CA GLY A 276 -14.82 -14.23 4.80
C GLY A 276 -15.55 -12.92 4.49
N LEU A 277 -15.57 -11.96 5.41
CA LEU A 277 -16.12 -10.62 5.19
C LEU A 277 -15.07 -9.62 4.67
N PHE A 278 -13.80 -10.04 4.57
CA PHE A 278 -12.68 -9.20 4.16
C PHE A 278 -12.13 -9.64 2.81
N PHE A 279 -11.64 -8.70 2.03
CA PHE A 279 -10.96 -9.01 0.77
C PHE A 279 -9.65 -9.77 1.02
N LEU A 280 -9.32 -10.67 0.12
CA LEU A 280 -8.01 -11.29 0.02
C LEU A 280 -7.19 -10.56 -1.05
N GLY A 281 -6.25 -9.75 -0.63
CA GLY A 281 -5.24 -9.14 -1.51
C GLY A 281 -3.87 -9.79 -1.36
N GLY A 282 -2.88 -9.29 -2.09
CA GLY A 282 -1.50 -9.76 -1.98
C GLY A 282 -0.89 -9.51 -0.61
N ASP A 283 -1.09 -8.32 -0.06
CA ASP A 283 -0.66 -7.98 1.29
C ASP A 283 -1.74 -8.30 2.33
N GLU A 284 -1.34 -8.74 3.52
CA GLU A 284 -2.26 -9.08 4.60
C GLU A 284 -3.07 -7.88 5.11
N ARG A 285 -2.60 -6.64 4.87
CA ARG A 285 -3.23 -5.37 5.28
C ARG A 285 -4.22 -4.81 4.28
N SER A 286 -4.61 -5.56 3.24
CA SER A 286 -5.47 -5.12 2.12
C SER A 286 -6.75 -4.40 2.52
N ASN A 287 -7.21 -4.61 3.75
CA ASN A 287 -8.45 -4.03 4.29
C ASN A 287 -8.21 -2.93 5.32
N GLU A 288 -6.95 -2.48 5.49
CA GLU A 288 -6.59 -1.51 6.52
C GLU A 288 -7.40 -0.23 6.41
N ASN A 289 -7.53 0.30 5.19
CA ASN A 289 -8.41 1.43 4.92
C ASN A 289 -9.08 1.33 3.53
N LEU A 290 -10.16 2.07 3.33
CA LEU A 290 -10.95 2.01 2.10
C LEU A 290 -10.19 2.50 0.86
N ALA A 291 -9.30 3.47 0.99
CA ALA A 291 -8.52 3.99 -0.13
C ALA A 291 -7.50 2.95 -0.62
N LEU A 292 -6.81 2.27 0.30
CA LEU A 292 -5.92 1.15 -0.01
C LEU A 292 -6.68 0.01 -0.70
N SER A 293 -7.80 -0.44 -0.11
CA SER A 293 -8.64 -1.49 -0.70
C SER A 293 -9.12 -1.09 -2.11
N THR A 294 -9.48 0.18 -2.31
CA THR A 294 -9.88 0.74 -3.61
C THR A 294 -8.78 0.58 -4.66
N MET A 295 -7.53 0.96 -4.31
CA MET A 295 -6.40 0.84 -5.23
C MET A 295 -6.01 -0.61 -5.51
N GLN A 296 -6.05 -1.48 -4.53
CA GLN A 296 -5.78 -2.91 -4.76
C GLN A 296 -6.85 -3.55 -5.67
N ASN A 297 -8.12 -3.18 -5.52
CA ASN A 297 -9.17 -3.58 -6.46
C ASN A 297 -8.88 -3.10 -7.89
N LEU A 298 -8.39 -1.87 -8.05
CA LEU A 298 -8.00 -1.33 -9.35
C LEU A 298 -6.85 -2.15 -9.96
N LEU A 299 -5.82 -2.47 -9.19
CA LEU A 299 -4.66 -3.23 -9.66
C LEU A 299 -5.01 -4.69 -10.02
N VAL A 300 -5.96 -5.31 -9.33
CA VAL A 300 -6.51 -6.64 -9.72
C VAL A 300 -7.23 -6.56 -11.05
N ARG A 301 -8.03 -5.50 -11.29
CA ARG A 301 -8.68 -5.28 -12.59
C ARG A 301 -7.65 -5.04 -13.70
N GLU A 302 -6.59 -4.29 -13.40
CA GLU A 302 -5.48 -4.04 -14.33
C GLU A 302 -4.79 -5.33 -14.74
N HIS A 303 -4.50 -6.22 -13.78
CA HIS A 303 -3.96 -7.53 -14.09
C HIS A 303 -4.87 -8.33 -15.04
N ASN A 304 -6.16 -8.38 -14.75
CA ASN A 304 -7.12 -9.13 -15.57
C ASN A 304 -7.26 -8.53 -16.98
N PHE A 305 -7.22 -7.19 -17.09
CA PHE A 305 -7.17 -6.52 -18.39
C PHE A 305 -5.94 -6.95 -19.20
N TRP A 306 -4.75 -6.95 -18.61
CA TRP A 306 -3.54 -7.40 -19.31
C TRP A 306 -3.57 -8.90 -19.64
N ALA A 307 -4.14 -9.73 -18.78
CA ALA A 307 -4.30 -11.16 -19.03
C ALA A 307 -5.19 -11.42 -20.25
N ASP A 308 -6.33 -10.73 -20.37
CA ASP A 308 -7.20 -10.78 -21.55
C ASP A 308 -6.47 -10.32 -22.80
N PHE A 309 -5.76 -9.20 -22.73
CA PHE A 309 -5.01 -8.66 -23.85
C PHE A 309 -3.92 -9.62 -24.35
N ILE A 310 -3.17 -10.24 -23.42
CA ILE A 310 -2.14 -11.23 -23.71
C ILE A 310 -2.75 -12.46 -24.38
N LYS A 311 -3.88 -12.95 -23.85
CA LYS A 311 -4.58 -14.13 -24.40
C LYS A 311 -5.09 -13.91 -25.81
N ILE A 312 -5.58 -12.69 -26.12
CA ILE A 312 -5.98 -12.31 -27.48
C ILE A 312 -4.77 -12.28 -28.42
N GLY A 313 -3.64 -11.74 -27.95
CA GLY A 313 -2.40 -11.63 -28.75
C GLY A 313 -1.71 -12.98 -29.00
N ASP A 314 -1.75 -13.89 -28.05
CA ASP A 314 -1.18 -15.25 -28.16
C ASP A 314 -2.11 -16.29 -27.51
N PRO A 315 -3.08 -16.83 -28.26
CA PRO A 315 -4.01 -17.84 -27.76
C PRO A 315 -3.36 -19.18 -27.36
N THR A 316 -2.09 -19.40 -27.71
CA THR A 316 -1.37 -20.66 -27.45
C THR A 316 -0.80 -20.72 -26.04
N LEU A 317 -0.75 -19.60 -25.32
CA LEU A 317 -0.26 -19.54 -23.96
C LEU A 317 -1.16 -20.32 -23.00
N ASP A 318 -0.52 -21.02 -22.07
CA ASP A 318 -1.20 -21.63 -20.94
C ASP A 318 -1.51 -20.58 -19.84
N ASP A 319 -2.23 -20.99 -18.82
CA ASP A 319 -2.64 -20.14 -17.69
C ASP A 319 -1.45 -19.43 -17.03
N ASP A 320 -0.37 -20.17 -16.76
CA ASP A 320 0.81 -19.59 -16.10
C ASP A 320 1.54 -18.60 -17.01
N GLY A 321 1.66 -18.91 -18.28
CA GLY A 321 2.29 -18.02 -19.26
C GLY A 321 1.56 -16.69 -19.42
N ILE A 322 0.23 -16.68 -19.37
CA ILE A 322 -0.59 -15.46 -19.39
C ILE A 322 -0.40 -14.70 -18.08
N TYR A 323 -0.58 -15.38 -16.94
CA TYR A 323 -0.48 -14.79 -15.61
C TYR A 323 0.87 -14.11 -15.37
N GLN A 324 1.98 -14.80 -15.67
CA GLN A 324 3.33 -14.25 -15.41
C GLN A 324 3.63 -13.03 -16.28
N ARG A 325 3.14 -12.98 -17.51
CA ARG A 325 3.31 -11.82 -18.38
C ARG A 325 2.47 -10.63 -17.91
N ALA A 326 1.21 -10.86 -17.55
CA ALA A 326 0.35 -9.82 -16.97
C ALA A 326 0.97 -9.27 -15.67
N ARG A 327 1.46 -10.15 -14.79
CA ARG A 327 2.16 -9.77 -13.57
C ARG A 327 3.42 -8.94 -13.84
N ALA A 328 4.20 -9.30 -14.86
CA ALA A 328 5.40 -8.55 -15.24
C ALA A 328 5.06 -7.12 -15.70
N ILE A 329 3.96 -6.95 -16.44
CA ILE A 329 3.51 -5.63 -16.89
C ILE A 329 3.00 -4.79 -15.73
N VAL A 330 2.11 -5.31 -14.90
CA VAL A 330 1.57 -4.57 -13.75
C VAL A 330 2.67 -4.19 -12.75
N GLY A 331 3.64 -5.09 -12.48
CA GLY A 331 4.80 -4.77 -11.68
C GLY A 331 5.65 -3.64 -12.29
N ALA A 332 5.82 -3.66 -13.61
CA ALA A 332 6.53 -2.61 -14.35
C ALA A 332 5.76 -1.27 -14.34
N GLU A 333 4.43 -1.29 -14.42
CA GLU A 333 3.59 -0.09 -14.27
C GLU A 333 3.72 0.52 -12.87
N ILE A 334 3.70 -0.32 -11.82
CA ILE A 334 3.94 0.13 -10.45
C ILE A 334 5.33 0.78 -10.33
N GLN A 335 6.39 0.15 -10.88
CA GLN A 335 7.73 0.73 -10.89
C GLN A 335 7.76 2.06 -11.66
N SER A 336 7.22 2.11 -12.87
CA SER A 336 7.25 3.29 -13.73
C SER A 336 6.50 4.47 -13.10
N ILE A 337 5.27 4.28 -12.62
CA ILE A 337 4.47 5.32 -11.96
C ILE A 337 5.16 5.81 -10.68
N THR A 338 5.72 4.89 -9.89
CA THR A 338 6.43 5.25 -8.66
C THR A 338 7.61 6.17 -8.93
N TYR A 339 8.49 5.80 -9.89
CA TYR A 339 9.73 6.56 -10.11
C TYR A 339 9.56 7.79 -10.99
N ARG A 340 8.60 7.78 -11.92
CA ARG A 340 8.34 8.91 -12.81
C ARG A 340 7.42 9.96 -12.19
N ASP A 341 6.35 9.51 -11.49
CA ASP A 341 5.26 10.40 -11.08
C ASP A 341 5.27 10.65 -9.55
N PHE A 342 5.44 9.61 -8.72
CA PHE A 342 5.32 9.72 -7.26
C PHE A 342 6.59 10.23 -6.56
N ILE A 343 7.76 9.65 -6.84
CA ILE A 343 9.01 10.03 -6.17
C ILE A 343 9.38 11.51 -6.41
N PRO A 344 9.21 12.09 -7.63
CA PRO A 344 9.48 13.50 -7.84
C PRO A 344 8.57 14.45 -7.03
N ILE A 345 7.38 14.01 -6.65
CA ILE A 345 6.52 14.78 -5.74
C ILE A 345 7.10 14.76 -4.31
N LEU A 346 7.55 13.60 -3.84
CA LEU A 346 8.10 13.49 -2.49
C LEU A 346 9.46 14.15 -2.33
N LEU A 347 10.35 13.95 -3.29
CA LEU A 347 11.77 14.34 -3.21
C LEU A 347 12.11 15.58 -4.03
N GLY A 348 11.18 16.06 -4.83
CA GLY A 348 11.46 17.11 -5.81
C GLY A 348 12.13 16.56 -7.08
N PRO A 349 12.31 17.43 -8.09
CA PRO A 349 12.83 17.03 -9.38
C PRO A 349 14.31 16.59 -9.31
N ASN A 350 14.69 15.63 -10.14
CA ASN A 350 16.07 15.12 -10.28
C ASN A 350 16.71 14.65 -8.98
N ALA A 351 15.92 14.18 -8.00
CA ALA A 351 16.42 13.71 -6.71
C ALA A 351 17.25 12.43 -6.84
N LEU A 352 16.83 11.49 -7.69
CA LEU A 352 17.53 10.24 -7.93
C LEU A 352 18.60 10.39 -9.03
N THR A 353 19.68 9.62 -8.91
CA THR A 353 20.67 9.50 -9.99
C THR A 353 20.06 8.78 -11.20
N PRO A 354 20.53 9.07 -12.43
CA PRO A 354 20.09 8.33 -13.61
C PRO A 354 20.35 6.82 -13.45
N TYR A 355 19.41 6.00 -13.93
CA TYR A 355 19.59 4.56 -13.95
C TYR A 355 20.68 4.16 -14.96
N THR A 356 21.60 3.31 -14.55
CA THR A 356 22.72 2.86 -15.39
C THR A 356 22.73 1.36 -15.62
N GLY A 357 21.70 0.66 -15.15
CA GLY A 357 21.56 -0.79 -15.27
C GLY A 357 21.64 -1.51 -13.92
N TYR A 358 21.29 -2.79 -13.93
CA TYR A 358 21.34 -3.65 -12.75
C TYR A 358 22.77 -3.76 -12.19
N ASN A 359 22.91 -3.64 -10.89
CA ASN A 359 24.18 -3.78 -10.18
C ASN A 359 24.07 -4.86 -9.08
N ALA A 360 24.66 -6.02 -9.32
CA ALA A 360 24.64 -7.15 -8.39
C ALA A 360 25.37 -6.90 -7.05
N SER A 361 26.14 -5.82 -6.93
CA SER A 361 26.81 -5.45 -5.67
C SER A 361 25.93 -4.59 -4.75
N VAL A 362 24.79 -4.11 -5.24
CA VAL A 362 23.84 -3.33 -4.45
C VAL A 362 22.99 -4.28 -3.61
N ASP A 363 22.89 -3.99 -2.32
CA ASP A 363 21.99 -4.70 -1.40
C ASP A 363 20.57 -4.08 -1.50
N PRO A 364 19.58 -4.78 -2.09
CA PRO A 364 18.24 -4.21 -2.31
C PRO A 364 17.35 -4.27 -1.07
N ARG A 365 17.81 -4.88 0.03
CA ARG A 365 16.98 -5.00 1.25
C ARG A 365 16.46 -3.65 1.70
N VAL A 366 15.25 -3.63 2.21
CA VAL A 366 14.68 -2.43 2.82
C VAL A 366 15.51 -2.05 4.04
N SER A 367 15.91 -0.78 4.13
CA SER A 367 16.62 -0.29 5.31
C SER A 367 15.65 -0.08 6.47
N LEU A 368 16.15 -0.35 7.68
CA LEU A 368 15.35 -0.21 8.89
C LEU A 368 14.94 1.25 9.14
N ALA A 369 15.79 2.22 8.78
CA ALA A 369 15.46 3.63 8.86
C ALA A 369 14.31 4.00 7.91
N PHE A 370 14.26 3.40 6.71
CA PHE A 370 13.16 3.58 5.76
C PHE A 370 11.86 2.95 6.27
N SER A 371 11.85 1.63 6.55
CA SER A 371 10.64 0.89 6.91
C SER A 371 10.01 1.32 8.25
N THR A 372 10.85 1.72 9.22
CA THR A 372 10.39 1.98 10.59
C THR A 372 10.11 3.46 10.86
N ALA A 373 10.79 4.37 10.16
CA ALA A 373 10.61 5.82 10.36
C ALA A 373 10.28 6.55 9.06
N GLY A 374 11.16 6.53 8.07
CA GLY A 374 11.05 7.38 6.88
C GLY A 374 9.73 7.19 6.15
N PHE A 375 9.43 5.98 5.69
CA PHE A 375 8.25 5.74 4.86
C PHE A 375 6.92 5.74 5.63
N ARG A 376 6.95 5.89 6.95
CA ARG A 376 5.79 6.22 7.78
C ARG A 376 5.35 7.69 7.69
N VAL A 377 5.97 8.45 6.80
CA VAL A 377 5.53 9.79 6.40
C VAL A 377 4.06 9.81 5.97
N GLY A 378 3.56 8.76 5.35
CA GLY A 378 2.17 8.64 4.94
C GLY A 378 1.14 8.89 6.05
N HIS A 379 1.51 8.68 7.31
CA HIS A 379 0.61 8.87 8.46
C HIS A 379 0.25 10.34 8.70
N THR A 380 1.08 11.29 8.30
CA THR A 380 0.76 12.73 8.41
C THR A 380 -0.09 13.23 7.25
N PHE A 381 -0.02 12.60 6.07
CA PHE A 381 -0.86 12.96 4.93
C PHE A 381 -2.35 12.67 5.11
N LEU A 382 -2.73 11.79 6.03
CA LEU A 382 -4.09 11.27 6.13
C LEU A 382 -5.11 12.39 6.36
N PRO A 383 -6.14 12.52 5.52
CA PRO A 383 -7.21 13.50 5.76
C PRO A 383 -8.15 12.99 6.87
N PRO A 384 -8.88 13.89 7.56
CA PRO A 384 -9.82 13.47 8.61
C PRO A 384 -11.02 12.68 8.10
N VAL A 385 -11.32 12.80 6.82
CA VAL A 385 -12.40 12.08 6.11
C VAL A 385 -11.94 11.64 4.73
N LEU A 386 -12.54 10.58 4.19
CA LEU A 386 -12.39 10.19 2.79
C LEU A 386 -13.60 10.68 2.01
N ASN A 387 -13.37 11.48 0.98
CA ASN A 387 -14.41 11.99 0.11
C ASN A 387 -14.95 10.89 -0.81
N ARG A 388 -16.25 10.92 -1.07
CA ARG A 388 -16.91 10.09 -2.08
C ARG A 388 -17.67 10.96 -3.05
N LEU A 389 -17.37 10.82 -4.35
CA LEU A 389 -17.96 11.66 -5.38
C LEU A 389 -18.69 10.82 -6.44
N ASP A 390 -19.84 11.34 -6.90
CA ASP A 390 -20.57 10.75 -8.03
C ASP A 390 -19.91 11.13 -9.38
N ALA A 391 -20.46 10.63 -10.51
CA ALA A 391 -19.95 10.91 -11.85
C ALA A 391 -20.08 12.40 -12.28
N ARG A 392 -20.68 13.25 -11.48
CA ARG A 392 -20.74 14.71 -11.67
C ARG A 392 -19.88 15.45 -10.65
N ASN A 393 -18.99 14.74 -9.96
CA ASN A 393 -18.16 15.25 -8.88
C ASN A 393 -18.95 15.87 -7.70
N ARG A 394 -20.19 15.44 -7.47
CA ARG A 394 -21.00 15.87 -6.32
C ARG A 394 -20.76 14.93 -5.16
N SER A 395 -20.70 15.47 -3.93
CA SER A 395 -20.52 14.66 -2.73
C SER A 395 -21.65 13.64 -2.57
N MET A 396 -21.26 12.41 -2.26
CA MET A 396 -22.13 11.30 -1.84
C MET A 396 -22.11 11.10 -0.31
N GLY A 397 -21.59 12.09 0.43
CA GLY A 397 -21.29 12.01 1.86
C GLY A 397 -19.91 11.41 2.10
N ASP A 398 -19.17 12.03 2.99
CA ASP A 398 -17.81 11.61 3.34
C ASP A 398 -17.82 10.45 4.34
N VAL A 399 -16.71 9.73 4.41
CA VAL A 399 -16.50 8.68 5.44
C VAL A 399 -15.42 9.18 6.38
N SER A 400 -15.70 9.24 7.68
CA SER A 400 -14.66 9.58 8.65
C SER A 400 -13.51 8.56 8.57
N LEU A 401 -12.30 9.00 8.85
CA LEU A 401 -11.13 8.11 8.80
C LEU A 401 -11.31 6.88 9.71
N ASN A 402 -11.90 7.07 10.90
CA ASN A 402 -12.22 5.97 11.82
C ASN A 402 -13.19 4.96 11.23
N GLU A 403 -14.18 5.42 10.44
CA GLU A 403 -15.13 4.54 9.77
C GLU A 403 -14.55 3.89 8.52
N ALA A 404 -13.50 4.45 7.96
CA ALA A 404 -12.84 3.93 6.77
C ALA A 404 -11.90 2.74 7.07
N LEU A 405 -11.55 2.50 8.35
CA LEU A 405 -10.66 1.43 8.74
C LEU A 405 -11.38 0.09 8.83
N PHE A 406 -10.83 -0.93 8.18
CA PHE A 406 -11.30 -2.33 8.21
C PHE A 406 -12.78 -2.52 7.86
N ARG A 407 -13.30 -1.76 6.88
CA ARG A 407 -14.71 -1.83 6.43
C ARG A 407 -14.85 -2.02 4.91
N PRO A 408 -14.36 -3.11 4.33
CA PRO A 408 -14.48 -3.36 2.89
C PRO A 408 -15.94 -3.41 2.40
N GLN A 409 -16.92 -3.64 3.30
CA GLN A 409 -18.35 -3.65 2.99
C GLN A 409 -18.85 -2.30 2.42
N LEU A 410 -18.15 -1.21 2.68
CA LEU A 410 -18.49 0.08 2.09
C LEU A 410 -18.11 0.14 0.60
N ILE A 411 -17.07 -0.60 0.19
CA ILE A 411 -16.70 -0.76 -1.22
C ILE A 411 -17.67 -1.71 -1.93
N THR A 412 -18.02 -2.84 -1.33
CA THR A 412 -18.98 -3.78 -1.95
C THR A 412 -20.33 -3.15 -2.22
N LYS A 413 -20.70 -2.14 -1.44
CA LYS A 413 -21.97 -1.43 -1.57
C LYS A 413 -21.98 -0.38 -2.69
N LEU A 414 -20.84 0.27 -2.98
CA LEU A 414 -20.77 1.45 -3.85
C LEU A 414 -19.82 1.29 -5.04
N GLY A 415 -19.00 0.23 -5.06
CA GLY A 415 -17.87 0.12 -5.99
C GLY A 415 -16.68 0.99 -5.56
N ILE A 416 -15.64 1.00 -6.39
CA ILE A 416 -14.41 1.76 -6.14
C ILE A 416 -14.46 3.19 -6.70
N GLU A 417 -15.30 3.45 -7.69
CA GLU A 417 -15.34 4.68 -8.46
C GLU A 417 -15.59 5.94 -7.61
N PRO A 418 -16.52 5.93 -6.62
CA PRO A 418 -16.71 7.11 -5.77
C PRO A 418 -15.49 7.51 -4.95
N TYR A 419 -14.72 6.53 -4.49
CA TYR A 419 -13.48 6.76 -3.73
C TYR A 419 -12.35 7.26 -4.64
N LEU A 420 -12.20 6.69 -5.84
CA LEU A 420 -11.21 7.17 -6.83
C LEU A 420 -11.45 8.63 -7.21
N ARG A 421 -12.72 9.02 -7.47
CA ARG A 421 -13.08 10.42 -7.73
C ARG A 421 -12.80 11.30 -6.52
N GLY A 422 -13.07 10.80 -5.31
CA GLY A 422 -12.76 11.48 -4.06
C GLY A 422 -11.27 11.75 -3.93
N LEU A 423 -10.42 10.74 -4.09
CA LEU A 423 -8.96 10.86 -4.03
C LEU A 423 -8.42 11.87 -5.04
N ALA A 424 -8.96 11.91 -6.27
CA ALA A 424 -8.50 12.82 -7.32
C ALA A 424 -8.75 14.31 -7.00
N ARG A 425 -9.70 14.62 -6.12
CA ARG A 425 -10.10 15.99 -5.81
C ARG A 425 -9.88 16.40 -4.36
N GLN A 426 -9.45 15.49 -3.52
CA GLN A 426 -9.16 15.76 -2.12
C GLN A 426 -7.71 16.17 -1.94
N ILE A 427 -7.47 17.34 -1.36
CA ILE A 427 -6.15 17.74 -0.88
C ILE A 427 -5.91 17.04 0.46
N PRO A 428 -4.84 16.24 0.61
CA PRO A 428 -4.49 15.61 1.89
C PRO A 428 -3.91 16.63 2.87
N GLN A 429 -3.53 16.16 4.08
CA GLN A 429 -2.86 17.01 5.06
C GLN A 429 -1.42 17.36 4.63
N GLU A 430 -0.86 18.40 5.23
CA GLU A 430 0.55 18.75 5.05
C GLU A 430 1.46 17.65 5.64
N VAL A 431 2.67 17.54 5.11
CA VAL A 431 3.70 16.68 5.69
C VAL A 431 4.46 17.44 6.74
N ASP A 432 4.06 17.26 7.98
CA ASP A 432 4.69 17.88 9.14
C ASP A 432 4.52 17.01 10.40
N VAL A 433 4.81 17.54 11.57
CA VAL A 433 4.67 16.80 12.84
C VAL A 433 3.22 16.56 13.24
N SER A 434 2.25 17.21 12.61
CA SER A 434 0.84 17.20 13.03
C SER A 434 0.11 15.98 12.44
N ILE A 435 -0.71 15.33 13.27
CA ILE A 435 -1.46 14.10 12.91
C ILE A 435 -2.92 14.31 13.25
N VAL A 436 -3.81 13.94 12.33
CA VAL A 436 -5.26 14.00 12.55
C VAL A 436 -5.71 13.09 13.71
N ASP A 437 -6.62 13.58 14.52
CA ASP A 437 -7.14 12.83 15.67
C ASP A 437 -7.81 11.50 15.30
N GLY A 438 -8.27 11.36 14.04
CA GLY A 438 -8.84 10.12 13.53
C GLY A 438 -7.91 8.90 13.65
N VAL A 439 -6.59 9.10 13.67
CA VAL A 439 -5.59 8.03 13.86
C VAL A 439 -4.69 8.26 15.07
N ARG A 440 -4.63 9.47 15.62
CA ARG A 440 -3.88 9.77 16.85
C ARG A 440 -4.68 9.44 18.11
N ASN A 441 -5.98 9.63 18.08
CA ASN A 441 -6.89 9.44 19.19
C ASN A 441 -7.98 8.40 18.86
N PHE A 442 -7.60 7.28 18.23
CA PHE A 442 -8.54 6.22 17.89
C PHE A 442 -8.95 5.48 19.17
N PHE A 443 -10.09 5.89 19.70
CA PHE A 443 -10.59 5.43 20.98
C PHE A 443 -11.65 4.32 20.80
N THR A 444 -11.46 3.18 21.46
CA THR A 444 -12.42 2.09 21.51
C THR A 444 -12.95 1.80 22.92
N GLY A 445 -12.42 2.49 23.95
CA GLY A 445 -12.78 2.37 25.35
C GLY A 445 -11.64 2.86 26.24
N VAL A 446 -11.89 3.11 27.53
CA VAL A 446 -10.86 3.58 28.47
C VAL A 446 -9.70 2.57 28.53
N GLY A 447 -8.50 3.03 28.19
CA GLY A 447 -7.31 2.18 28.09
C GLY A 447 -7.27 1.30 26.85
N THR A 448 -8.20 1.47 25.90
CA THR A 448 -8.26 0.69 24.67
C THR A 448 -8.37 1.60 23.44
N GLY A 449 -7.67 1.24 22.39
CA GLY A 449 -7.57 2.03 21.16
C GLY A 449 -6.12 2.09 20.68
N PHE A 450 -5.81 3.03 19.79
CA PHE A 450 -4.44 3.29 19.40
C PHE A 450 -4.17 4.78 19.14
N ASP A 451 -2.90 5.14 19.23
CA ASP A 451 -2.31 6.40 18.80
C ASP A 451 -1.23 6.07 17.77
N LEU A 452 -1.48 6.38 16.50
CA LEU A 452 -0.56 6.03 15.42
C LEU A 452 0.79 6.75 15.54
N ALA A 453 0.80 8.01 16.02
CA ALA A 453 2.05 8.73 16.27
C ALA A 453 2.87 8.07 17.40
N ALA A 454 2.22 7.75 18.51
CA ALA A 454 2.87 7.05 19.62
C ALA A 454 3.36 5.65 19.20
N LEU A 455 2.60 4.94 18.36
CA LEU A 455 3.02 3.64 17.80
C LEU A 455 4.28 3.77 16.93
N ASN A 456 4.41 4.83 16.11
CA ASN A 456 5.60 5.05 15.28
C ASN A 456 6.83 5.34 16.14
N ILE A 457 6.69 6.19 17.13
CA ILE A 457 7.77 6.50 18.10
C ILE A 457 8.21 5.23 18.83
N GLN A 458 7.27 4.49 19.40
CA GLN A 458 7.55 3.28 20.17
C GLN A 458 8.15 2.17 19.30
N ARG A 459 7.71 2.07 18.03
CA ARG A 459 8.23 1.11 17.07
C ARG A 459 9.68 1.41 16.69
N GLY A 460 10.06 2.67 16.55
CA GLY A 460 11.46 3.05 16.35
C GLY A 460 12.35 2.58 17.50
N ARG A 461 11.88 2.72 18.75
CA ARG A 461 12.57 2.24 19.94
C ARG A 461 12.63 0.71 20.03
N ASP A 462 11.52 0.01 19.67
CA ASP A 462 11.46 -1.46 19.57
C ASP A 462 12.47 -2.01 18.54
N HIS A 463 12.61 -1.34 17.41
CA HIS A 463 13.52 -1.76 16.35
C HIS A 463 14.98 -1.34 16.58
N GLY A 464 15.25 -0.65 17.69
CA GLY A 464 16.59 -0.17 18.00
C GLY A 464 17.11 0.83 16.96
N LEU A 465 16.26 1.73 16.49
CA LEU A 465 16.71 2.90 15.74
C LEU A 465 17.47 3.84 16.67
N PRO A 466 18.61 4.42 16.24
CA PRO A 466 19.28 5.45 17.02
C PRO A 466 18.48 6.75 17.01
N SER A 467 19.01 7.78 17.69
CA SER A 467 18.40 9.11 17.69
C SER A 467 18.45 9.75 16.31
N TYR A 468 17.62 10.77 16.10
CA TYR A 468 17.59 11.56 14.88
C TYR A 468 18.98 12.04 14.44
N ASN A 469 19.75 12.69 15.32
CA ASN A 469 21.08 13.17 14.98
C ASN A 469 22.07 12.05 14.69
N GLN A 470 21.98 10.91 15.37
CA GLN A 470 22.84 9.77 15.05
C GLN A 470 22.54 9.22 13.65
N VAL A 471 21.26 9.14 13.24
CA VAL A 471 20.91 8.74 11.87
C VAL A 471 21.43 9.75 10.85
N ARG A 472 21.34 11.04 11.13
CA ARG A 472 21.96 12.06 10.27
C ARG A 472 23.45 11.79 10.05
N ILE A 473 24.17 11.53 11.13
CA ILE A 473 25.62 11.18 11.06
C ILE A 473 25.82 9.90 10.23
N ASP A 474 25.04 8.86 10.48
CA ASP A 474 25.14 7.57 9.79
C ASP A 474 24.91 7.71 8.26
N TYR A 475 24.08 8.67 7.85
CA TYR A 475 23.82 9.01 6.45
C TYR A 475 24.71 10.14 5.91
N GLY A 476 25.75 10.56 6.66
CA GLY A 476 26.72 11.58 6.24
C GLY A 476 26.21 13.02 6.31
N LEU A 477 25.11 13.26 7.01
CA LEU A 477 24.55 14.60 7.22
C LEU A 477 25.11 15.25 8.50
N VAL A 478 25.14 16.57 8.51
CA VAL A 478 25.55 17.33 9.71
C VAL A 478 24.47 17.23 10.78
N PRO A 479 24.80 16.85 12.04
CA PRO A 479 23.84 16.86 13.12
C PRO A 479 23.36 18.29 13.41
N LYS A 480 22.13 18.44 13.90
CA LYS A 480 21.52 19.71 14.29
C LYS A 480 21.79 20.00 15.76
N ALA A 481 22.33 21.18 16.09
CA ALA A 481 22.64 21.54 17.48
C ALA A 481 21.42 22.06 18.26
N THR A 482 20.47 22.67 17.57
CA THR A 482 19.29 23.31 18.16
C THR A 482 18.03 22.95 17.39
N PHE A 483 16.85 23.10 18.00
CA PHE A 483 15.57 22.92 17.31
C PHE A 483 15.36 23.99 16.21
N ALA A 484 15.96 25.16 16.32
CA ALA A 484 15.93 26.17 15.27
C ALA A 484 16.76 25.79 14.02
N GLU A 485 17.70 24.87 14.16
CA GLU A 485 18.40 24.28 13.00
C GLU A 485 17.62 23.12 12.37
N VAL A 486 16.70 22.51 13.12
CA VAL A 486 15.82 21.43 12.62
C VAL A 486 14.73 22.04 11.74
N THR A 487 14.06 23.11 12.19
CA THR A 487 12.94 23.72 11.50
C THR A 487 12.90 25.23 11.71
N SER A 488 12.46 25.96 10.69
CA SER A 488 12.18 27.40 10.77
C SER A 488 10.86 27.72 11.48
N ASN A 489 9.97 26.73 11.64
CA ASN A 489 8.66 26.91 12.27
C ASN A 489 8.79 27.02 13.79
N LEU A 490 8.50 28.22 14.34
CA LEU A 490 8.63 28.53 15.75
C LEU A 490 7.69 27.70 16.66
N ASP A 491 6.51 27.35 16.17
CA ASP A 491 5.58 26.45 16.90
C ASP A 491 6.17 25.05 17.02
N PHE A 492 6.71 24.51 15.93
CA PHE A 492 7.37 23.20 15.97
C PHE A 492 8.62 23.21 16.86
N GLN A 493 9.45 24.26 16.82
CA GLN A 493 10.56 24.42 17.76
C GLN A 493 10.09 24.34 19.22
N SER A 494 9.00 25.05 19.55
CA SER A 494 8.42 25.05 20.90
C SER A 494 7.88 23.67 21.31
N ARG A 495 7.16 23.01 20.41
CA ARG A 495 6.65 21.64 20.64
C ARG A 495 7.79 20.65 20.87
N LEU A 496 8.82 20.68 20.03
CA LEU A 496 10.00 19.84 20.19
C LEU A 496 10.73 20.09 21.49
N ALA A 497 10.93 21.35 21.88
CA ALA A 497 11.55 21.73 23.15
C ALA A 497 10.74 21.29 24.37
N SER A 498 9.41 21.14 24.25
CA SER A 498 8.56 20.59 25.30
C SER A 498 8.71 19.08 25.49
N ALA A 499 9.08 18.38 24.41
CA ALA A 499 9.15 16.92 24.36
C ALA A 499 10.56 16.36 24.54
N TYR A 500 11.60 17.07 24.09
CA TYR A 500 12.99 16.62 24.06
C TYR A 500 13.94 17.66 24.66
N SER A 501 15.07 17.21 25.19
CA SER A 501 16.08 18.13 25.77
C SER A 501 16.95 18.78 24.67
N SER A 502 17.16 18.08 23.57
CA SER A 502 17.92 18.54 22.40
C SER A 502 17.60 17.68 21.16
N PRO A 503 18.03 18.07 19.95
CA PRO A 503 17.93 17.22 18.78
C PRO A 503 18.62 15.85 18.91
N ASP A 504 19.61 15.70 19.79
CA ASP A 504 20.28 14.41 20.04
C ASP A 504 19.39 13.37 20.71
N ASP A 505 18.34 13.83 21.43
CA ASP A 505 17.39 12.95 22.09
C ASP A 505 16.17 12.62 21.23
N MET A 506 15.97 13.29 20.09
CA MET A 506 14.77 13.10 19.29
C MET A 506 14.68 11.67 18.73
N ASP A 507 13.49 11.12 18.76
CA ASP A 507 13.15 9.92 17.98
C ASP A 507 13.20 10.24 16.48
N LEU A 508 13.76 9.34 15.68
CA LEU A 508 14.03 9.58 14.26
C LEU A 508 12.78 10.04 13.48
N TRP A 509 11.65 9.36 13.67
CA TRP A 509 10.41 9.68 12.95
C TRP A 509 9.93 11.11 13.23
N VAL A 510 10.01 11.57 14.48
CA VAL A 510 9.63 12.93 14.88
C VAL A 510 10.59 13.95 14.27
N GLY A 511 11.90 13.70 14.34
CA GLY A 511 12.91 14.58 13.76
C GLY A 511 12.76 14.73 12.24
N CYS A 512 12.53 13.61 11.52
CA CYS A 512 12.29 13.62 10.08
C CYS A 512 11.08 14.45 9.66
N LEU A 513 10.00 14.40 10.44
CA LEU A 513 8.77 15.16 10.16
C LEU A 513 8.87 16.65 10.54
N ALA A 514 9.79 16.98 11.44
CA ALA A 514 9.95 18.36 11.90
C ALA A 514 10.77 19.23 10.95
N GLU A 515 11.60 18.63 10.10
CA GLU A 515 12.46 19.36 9.17
C GLU A 515 11.67 20.17 8.13
N ASP A 516 12.19 21.34 7.78
CA ASP A 516 11.69 22.08 6.63
C ASP A 516 11.91 21.28 5.34
N HIS A 517 10.95 21.32 4.42
CA HIS A 517 11.02 20.61 3.14
C HIS A 517 12.19 21.07 2.28
N VAL A 518 12.78 20.16 1.52
CA VAL A 518 13.94 20.44 0.67
C VAL A 518 13.66 20.11 -0.80
N ASN A 519 14.46 20.67 -1.70
CA ASN A 519 14.47 20.37 -3.13
C ASN A 519 13.11 20.58 -3.85
N GLY A 520 12.18 21.31 -3.26
CA GLY A 520 10.82 21.46 -3.80
C GLY A 520 9.94 20.21 -3.66
N GLY A 521 10.39 19.22 -2.88
CA GLY A 521 9.62 18.05 -2.49
C GLY A 521 8.80 18.27 -1.21
N LEU A 522 8.27 17.18 -0.66
CA LEU A 522 7.38 17.20 0.51
C LEU A 522 8.05 16.73 1.79
N VAL A 523 9.37 16.50 1.80
CA VAL A 523 10.09 15.95 2.94
C VAL A 523 11.35 16.75 3.26
N GLY A 524 11.81 16.70 4.51
CA GLY A 524 13.04 17.32 4.95
C GLY A 524 14.30 16.54 4.56
N GLU A 525 15.47 17.10 4.86
CA GLU A 525 16.78 16.62 4.40
C GLU A 525 17.09 15.17 4.84
N THR A 526 16.76 14.82 6.07
CA THR A 526 17.02 13.46 6.60
C THR A 526 16.16 12.42 5.87
N MET A 527 14.88 12.70 5.75
CA MET A 527 13.94 11.79 5.07
C MET A 527 14.25 11.71 3.57
N PHE A 528 14.58 12.84 2.92
CA PHE A 528 15.06 12.89 1.55
C PHE A 528 16.24 11.94 1.32
N THR A 529 17.24 11.99 2.22
CA THR A 529 18.45 11.15 2.08
C THR A 529 18.14 9.67 2.28
N ILE A 530 17.30 9.31 3.27
CA ILE A 530 16.85 7.95 3.50
C ILE A 530 16.08 7.41 2.28
N PHE A 531 15.20 8.20 1.70
CA PHE A 531 14.39 7.78 0.53
C PHE A 531 15.25 7.64 -0.71
N LYS A 532 16.13 8.61 -0.96
CA LYS A 532 17.07 8.54 -2.08
C LYS A 532 17.90 7.25 -2.02
N ASP A 533 18.52 6.96 -0.89
CA ASP A 533 19.29 5.72 -0.67
C ASP A 533 18.43 4.48 -0.93
N GLN A 534 17.23 4.41 -0.34
CA GLN A 534 16.38 3.24 -0.49
C GLN A 534 15.91 3.04 -1.92
N PHE A 535 15.36 4.07 -2.55
CA PHE A 535 14.81 3.92 -3.90
C PHE A 535 15.89 3.66 -4.95
N GLU A 536 17.09 4.25 -4.82
CA GLU A 536 18.22 3.92 -5.69
C GLU A 536 18.63 2.44 -5.51
N ARG A 537 18.72 1.93 -4.29
CA ARG A 537 19.04 0.52 -4.02
C ARG A 537 17.95 -0.44 -4.50
N THR A 538 16.69 -0.11 -4.30
CA THR A 538 15.55 -0.91 -4.77
C THR A 538 15.56 -1.03 -6.30
N ARG A 539 15.91 0.04 -7.02
CA ARG A 539 16.00 0.07 -8.47
C ARG A 539 17.25 -0.64 -8.99
N ASP A 540 18.43 -0.23 -8.46
CA ASP A 540 19.72 -0.65 -9.02
C ASP A 540 20.08 -2.10 -8.63
N GLY A 541 19.56 -2.59 -7.49
CA GLY A 541 19.72 -3.97 -7.02
C GLY A 541 18.66 -4.95 -7.54
N ASP A 542 17.74 -4.50 -8.39
CA ASP A 542 16.67 -5.33 -8.97
C ASP A 542 17.02 -5.76 -10.40
N ARG A 543 17.36 -7.04 -10.60
CA ARG A 543 17.66 -7.54 -11.96
C ARG A 543 16.41 -7.66 -12.86
N PHE A 544 15.20 -7.55 -12.28
CA PHE A 544 13.94 -7.48 -12.99
C PHE A 544 13.37 -6.05 -13.04
N TRP A 545 14.24 -5.03 -12.85
CA TRP A 545 13.85 -3.65 -13.04
C TRP A 545 13.34 -3.43 -14.47
N TYR A 546 12.19 -2.78 -14.62
CA TYR A 546 11.44 -2.76 -15.89
C TYR A 546 12.27 -2.25 -17.09
N GLU A 547 13.14 -1.25 -16.90
CA GLU A 547 13.98 -0.72 -17.98
C GLU A 547 15.06 -1.70 -18.47
N SER A 548 15.50 -2.64 -17.64
CA SER A 548 16.45 -3.68 -17.99
C SER A 548 15.83 -5.02 -18.34
N TYR A 549 14.59 -5.23 -17.89
CA TYR A 549 13.92 -6.52 -17.96
C TYR A 549 12.97 -6.63 -19.16
N LEU A 550 12.23 -5.57 -19.50
CA LEU A 550 11.27 -5.58 -20.58
C LEU A 550 11.93 -5.42 -21.95
N ASP A 551 11.36 -6.04 -22.97
CA ASP A 551 11.73 -5.76 -24.35
C ASP A 551 11.29 -4.34 -24.76
N ALA A 552 11.89 -3.82 -25.85
CA ALA A 552 11.67 -2.44 -26.24
C ALA A 552 10.20 -2.07 -26.54
N PRO A 553 9.37 -2.89 -27.21
CA PRO A 553 7.96 -2.59 -27.38
C PRO A 553 7.17 -2.56 -26.07
N THR A 554 7.36 -3.54 -25.19
CA THR A 554 6.68 -3.60 -23.89
C THR A 554 7.15 -2.47 -22.96
N LEU A 555 8.44 -2.15 -22.97
CA LEU A 555 8.98 -1.00 -22.23
C LEU A 555 8.33 0.31 -22.68
N ALA A 556 8.27 0.56 -23.99
CA ALA A 556 7.64 1.76 -24.53
C ALA A 556 6.14 1.86 -24.15
N LEU A 557 5.44 0.72 -24.11
CA LEU A 557 4.05 0.66 -23.67
C LEU A 557 3.92 1.03 -22.18
N VAL A 558 4.73 0.41 -21.31
CA VAL A 558 4.70 0.67 -19.87
C VAL A 558 5.08 2.11 -19.54
N GLN A 559 6.06 2.68 -20.22
CA GLN A 559 6.48 4.07 -20.01
C GLN A 559 5.40 5.11 -20.35
N GLN A 560 4.42 4.75 -21.17
CA GLN A 560 3.28 5.61 -21.49
C GLN A 560 2.11 5.45 -20.51
N GLN A 561 2.09 4.39 -19.69
CA GLN A 561 1.00 4.17 -18.74
C GLN A 561 1.09 5.17 -17.58
N THR A 562 -0.06 5.71 -17.21
CA THR A 562 -0.23 6.58 -16.04
C THR A 562 -1.30 6.00 -15.12
N LEU A 563 -1.30 6.40 -13.85
CA LEU A 563 -2.37 6.00 -12.93
C LEU A 563 -3.75 6.46 -13.43
N GLY A 564 -3.84 7.65 -14.02
CA GLY A 564 -5.08 8.14 -14.62
C GLY A 564 -5.59 7.29 -15.78
N ALA A 565 -4.69 6.84 -16.66
CA ALA A 565 -5.03 5.92 -17.75
C ALA A 565 -5.50 4.56 -17.22
N MET A 566 -4.81 4.00 -16.22
CA MET A 566 -5.18 2.76 -15.54
C MET A 566 -6.59 2.85 -14.93
N ILE A 567 -6.90 3.95 -14.23
CA ILE A 567 -8.23 4.17 -13.66
C ILE A 567 -9.31 4.21 -14.74
N LYS A 568 -9.11 5.00 -15.80
CA LYS A 568 -10.10 5.15 -16.88
C LYS A 568 -10.33 3.86 -17.65
N ARG A 569 -9.31 3.03 -17.79
CA ARG A 569 -9.37 1.73 -18.47
C ARG A 569 -10.18 0.70 -17.67
N ASN A 570 -10.09 0.72 -16.34
CA ASN A 570 -10.63 -0.32 -15.47
C ASN A 570 -11.92 0.07 -14.74
N THR A 571 -12.47 1.24 -15.03
CA THR A 571 -13.65 1.77 -14.34
C THR A 571 -14.59 2.50 -15.30
N SER A 572 -15.74 2.93 -14.79
CA SER A 572 -16.65 3.81 -15.52
C SER A 572 -16.23 5.29 -15.49
N ILE A 573 -15.09 5.61 -14.88
CA ILE A 573 -14.56 6.99 -14.82
C ILE A 573 -14.03 7.39 -16.20
N ALA A 574 -14.41 8.60 -16.64
CA ALA A 574 -14.03 9.13 -17.95
C ALA A 574 -13.46 10.57 -17.82
N SER A 575 -14.04 11.51 -18.56
CA SER A 575 -13.56 12.91 -18.62
C SER A 575 -13.83 13.73 -17.34
N GLU A 576 -14.60 13.21 -16.41
CA GLU A 576 -14.85 13.88 -15.12
C GLU A 576 -13.65 13.85 -14.17
N MET A 577 -12.62 13.06 -14.48
CA MET A 577 -11.36 13.03 -13.74
C MET A 577 -10.18 13.41 -14.66
N GLN A 578 -9.25 14.17 -14.13
CA GLN A 578 -8.01 14.58 -14.81
C GLN A 578 -7.14 13.38 -15.18
N ASP A 579 -6.25 13.52 -16.17
CA ASP A 579 -5.30 12.49 -16.59
C ASP A 579 -4.10 12.43 -15.62
N GLU A 580 -3.59 13.58 -15.22
CA GLU A 580 -2.59 13.68 -14.16
C GLU A 580 -3.35 13.70 -12.81
N VAL A 581 -3.34 12.55 -12.12
CA VAL A 581 -4.19 12.37 -10.93
C VAL A 581 -3.51 12.72 -9.61
N PHE A 582 -2.19 12.90 -9.59
CA PHE A 582 -1.45 13.20 -8.35
C PHE A 582 -1.60 14.64 -7.86
N HIS A 583 -2.14 15.54 -8.69
CA HIS A 583 -2.49 16.89 -8.28
C HIS A 583 -3.99 17.15 -8.45
N VAL A 584 -4.54 17.97 -7.56
CA VAL A 584 -5.93 18.42 -7.68
C VAL A 584 -6.03 19.38 -8.86
N PRO A 585 -7.07 19.29 -9.71
CA PRO A 585 -7.25 20.21 -10.82
C PRO A 585 -7.30 21.67 -10.32
N THR A 586 -6.57 22.55 -10.97
CA THR A 586 -6.76 24.01 -10.81
C THR A 586 -8.04 24.39 -11.54
N GLU A 587 -8.99 25.02 -10.84
CA GLU A 587 -10.24 25.54 -11.42
C GLU A 587 -9.98 26.61 -12.49
#